data_1a54c1ab4e776b9e7af18b312c3e2e6e
#
_entry.id   1a54c1ab4e776b9e7af18b312c3e2e6e
#
_cell.length_a   1.000
_cell.length_b   1.000
_cell.length_c   1.000
_cell.angle_alpha   90.00
_cell.angle_beta   90.00
_cell.angle_gamma   90.00
#
_symmetry.space_group_name_H-M   'P 1'
#
loop_
_entity.id
_entity.type
_entity.pdbx_description
1 polymer ?
#
loop_
_entity_poly.entity_id
_entity_poly.type
_entity_poly.pdbx_seq_one_letter_code
_entity_poly.pdbx_strand_id
1 'polypeptide(L)'
;MHASIKSRMPGPLFGIILTFALFLGGTATAGEISRALFTTGIDNREPVAIVDSIDSSTSNSITFFTEVNDMSGQTVTHQWMYQDQVMFEKTFDVKAARWRIWTSKTLIPGWTGIWMVNVLDNERNLLVSKSFEYQ
;
A
#
# COMPACT_ATOMS: atom_id res chain seq x y z
N MET A 1 68.28 -22.58 41.32
CA MET A 1 67.56 -21.59 40.55
C MET A 1 66.67 -22.31 39.58
N HIS A 2 65.45 -22.45 39.93
CA HIS A 2 64.51 -23.08 39.05
C HIS A 2 63.42 -22.08 38.69
N ALA A 3 63.44 -21.63 37.45
CA ALA A 3 62.31 -20.87 36.92
C ALA A 3 61.18 -21.87 36.68
N SER A 4 60.22 -21.82 37.52
CA SER A 4 58.99 -22.55 37.26
C SER A 4 58.20 -21.85 36.19
N ILE A 5 58.22 -22.39 35.01
CA ILE A 5 57.37 -21.97 33.95
C ILE A 5 55.98 -22.54 34.25
N LYS A 6 55.14 -21.78 34.85
CA LYS A 6 53.73 -22.11 34.90
C LYS A 6 53.18 -21.96 33.48
N SER A 7 52.97 -23.08 32.84
CA SER A 7 52.18 -23.06 31.62
C SER A 7 50.78 -22.57 31.98
N ARG A 8 50.43 -21.44 31.52
CA ARG A 8 49.04 -21.00 31.57
C ARG A 8 48.28 -21.89 30.60
N MET A 9 47.45 -22.74 31.15
CA MET A 9 46.38 -23.32 30.34
C MET A 9 45.56 -22.17 29.78
N PRO A 10 45.36 -22.12 28.48
CA PRO A 10 44.35 -21.25 27.95
C PRO A 10 43.02 -21.58 28.63
N GLY A 11 42.41 -20.60 29.22
CA GLY A 11 41.09 -20.78 29.82
C GLY A 11 40.13 -21.35 28.77
N PRO A 12 39.08 -22.01 29.22
CA PRO A 12 38.13 -22.59 28.30
C PRO A 12 37.72 -21.48 27.30
N LEU A 13 37.97 -21.74 26.05
CA LEU A 13 37.36 -20.97 25.00
C LEU A 13 35.87 -21.15 25.20
N PHE A 14 35.25 -20.16 25.83
CA PHE A 14 33.81 -20.01 25.71
C PHE A 14 33.58 -19.65 24.26
N GLY A 15 33.38 -20.68 23.45
CA GLY A 15 32.74 -20.48 22.19
C GLY A 15 31.42 -19.79 22.48
N ILE A 16 31.32 -18.51 22.15
CA ILE A 16 30.03 -17.88 22.04
C ILE A 16 29.31 -18.66 20.95
N ILE A 17 28.48 -19.61 21.39
CA ILE A 17 27.47 -20.16 20.50
C ILE A 17 26.54 -19.00 20.27
N LEU A 18 26.84 -18.24 19.23
CA LEU A 18 25.86 -17.36 18.66
C LEU A 18 24.77 -18.28 18.15
N THR A 19 23.81 -18.57 19.03
CA THR A 19 22.58 -19.19 18.57
C THR A 19 21.96 -18.14 17.71
N PHE A 20 22.26 -18.20 16.44
CA PHE A 20 21.43 -17.56 15.43
C PHE A 20 20.08 -18.24 15.58
N ALA A 21 19.24 -17.67 16.43
CA ALA A 21 17.83 -17.95 16.33
C ALA A 21 17.44 -17.46 14.93
N LEU A 22 17.48 -18.38 13.99
CA LEU A 22 16.83 -18.18 12.72
C LEU A 22 15.36 -17.97 13.11
N PHE A 23 14.98 -16.73 13.30
CA PHE A 23 13.59 -16.37 13.23
C PHE A 23 13.18 -16.61 11.77
N LEU A 24 12.83 -17.87 11.50
CA LEU A 24 11.85 -18.16 10.49
C LEU A 24 10.54 -17.58 11.02
N GLY A 25 10.52 -16.26 11.16
CA GLY A 25 9.27 -15.55 11.22
C GLY A 25 8.57 -15.98 9.95
N GLY A 26 7.47 -16.76 10.11
CA GLY A 26 6.62 -17.04 8.99
C GLY A 26 6.48 -15.72 8.25
N THR A 27 6.80 -15.69 6.96
CA THR A 27 6.47 -14.57 6.12
C THR A 27 4.98 -14.40 6.27
N ALA A 28 4.57 -13.52 7.22
CA ALA A 28 3.24 -12.96 7.17
C ALA A 28 3.17 -12.37 5.78
N THR A 29 2.36 -12.99 4.90
CA THR A 29 2.07 -12.42 3.61
C THR A 29 1.59 -11.02 3.89
N ALA A 30 2.47 -10.04 3.66
CA ALA A 30 2.06 -8.65 3.72
C ALA A 30 0.94 -8.51 2.71
N GLY A 31 -0.20 -7.98 3.14
CA GLY A 31 -1.30 -7.70 2.25
C GLY A 31 -0.83 -6.79 1.11
N GLU A 32 -1.49 -6.86 -0.02
CA GLU A 32 -1.12 -6.10 -1.20
C GLU A 32 -2.34 -5.49 -1.88
N ILE A 33 -2.09 -4.44 -2.65
CA ILE A 33 -3.05 -3.90 -3.60
C ILE A 33 -2.74 -4.56 -4.95
N SER A 34 -3.53 -5.56 -5.33
CA SER A 34 -3.31 -6.33 -6.56
C SER A 34 -3.79 -5.61 -7.81
N ARG A 35 -4.79 -4.73 -7.68
CA ARG A 35 -5.27 -3.86 -8.76
C ARG A 35 -5.53 -2.46 -8.21
N ALA A 36 -5.11 -1.45 -8.95
CA ALA A 36 -5.40 -0.05 -8.66
C ALA A 36 -5.53 0.68 -9.98
N LEU A 37 -6.71 1.18 -10.31
CA LEU A 37 -7.00 1.75 -11.61
C LEU A 37 -8.17 2.72 -11.56
N PHE A 38 -8.22 3.58 -12.57
CA PHE A 38 -9.37 4.45 -12.82
C PHE A 38 -10.31 3.80 -13.83
N THR A 39 -11.59 4.03 -13.65
CA THR A 39 -12.65 3.47 -14.48
C THR A 39 -13.79 4.46 -14.65
N THR A 40 -14.58 4.26 -15.67
CA THR A 40 -15.80 5.04 -15.92
C THR A 40 -16.97 4.60 -15.05
N GLY A 41 -16.90 3.43 -14.48
CA GLY A 41 -17.97 2.89 -13.61
C GLY A 41 -17.67 1.51 -13.10
N ILE A 42 -18.54 1.05 -12.21
CA ILE A 42 -18.47 -0.28 -11.61
C ILE A 42 -19.75 -1.04 -11.99
N ASP A 43 -19.58 -2.26 -12.47
CA ASP A 43 -20.66 -3.20 -12.73
C ASP A 43 -20.31 -4.55 -12.10
N ASN A 44 -21.22 -5.10 -11.33
CA ASN A 44 -21.03 -6.36 -10.63
C ASN A 44 -19.69 -6.40 -9.84
N ARG A 45 -19.37 -5.30 -9.16
CA ARG A 45 -18.16 -5.11 -8.34
C ARG A 45 -16.84 -5.15 -9.14
N GLU A 46 -16.92 -4.98 -10.44
CA GLU A 46 -15.77 -4.94 -11.34
C GLU A 46 -15.74 -3.63 -12.14
N PRO A 47 -14.54 -3.12 -12.47
CA PRO A 47 -14.44 -1.93 -13.31
C PRO A 47 -14.95 -2.21 -14.73
N VAL A 48 -15.71 -1.26 -15.27
CA VAL A 48 -16.33 -1.39 -16.62
C VAL A 48 -15.29 -1.13 -17.71
N ALA A 49 -14.57 -0.02 -17.60
CA ALA A 49 -13.54 0.38 -18.56
C ALA A 49 -12.39 1.03 -17.80
N ILE A 50 -11.17 0.71 -18.17
CA ILE A 50 -9.97 1.30 -17.57
C ILE A 50 -9.64 2.56 -18.36
N VAL A 51 -9.45 3.67 -17.63
CA VAL A 51 -9.11 4.98 -18.22
C VAL A 51 -7.94 5.61 -17.46
N ASP A 52 -7.17 6.42 -18.15
CA ASP A 52 -6.10 7.24 -17.57
C ASP A 52 -6.33 8.74 -17.81
N SER A 53 -7.38 9.07 -18.51
CA SER A 53 -7.80 10.46 -18.77
C SER A 53 -9.32 10.56 -18.89
N ILE A 54 -9.82 11.74 -18.58
CA ILE A 54 -11.23 12.12 -18.75
C ILE A 54 -11.28 13.46 -19.49
N ASP A 55 -12.10 13.52 -20.53
CA ASP A 55 -12.37 14.76 -21.25
C ASP A 55 -13.53 15.49 -20.57
N SER A 56 -13.27 16.72 -20.12
CA SER A 56 -14.26 17.54 -19.42
C SER A 56 -15.48 17.90 -20.28
N SER A 57 -15.36 17.81 -21.60
CA SER A 57 -16.48 18.04 -22.52
C SER A 57 -17.46 16.88 -22.58
N THR A 58 -17.03 15.67 -22.17
CA THR A 58 -17.83 14.44 -22.28
C THR A 58 -18.23 13.85 -20.95
N SER A 59 -17.45 14.07 -19.90
CA SER A 59 -17.71 13.52 -18.57
C SER A 59 -17.08 14.38 -17.47
N ASN A 60 -17.70 14.36 -16.31
CA ASN A 60 -17.19 15.03 -15.12
C ASN A 60 -17.06 14.06 -13.92
N SER A 61 -17.15 12.78 -14.15
CA SER A 61 -17.08 11.78 -13.07
C SER A 61 -16.09 10.68 -13.41
N ILE A 62 -15.32 10.27 -12.41
CA ILE A 62 -14.36 9.19 -12.50
C ILE A 62 -14.39 8.37 -11.22
N THR A 63 -14.15 7.08 -11.35
CA THR A 63 -14.09 6.13 -10.24
C THR A 63 -12.69 5.57 -10.12
N PHE A 64 -12.18 5.50 -8.90
CA PHE A 64 -10.94 4.79 -8.58
C PHE A 64 -11.28 3.48 -7.90
N PHE A 65 -10.74 2.40 -8.45
CA PHE A 65 -10.99 1.03 -8.00
C PHE A 65 -9.70 0.40 -7.50
N THR A 66 -9.78 -0.28 -6.35
CA THR A 66 -8.71 -1.12 -5.83
C THR A 66 -9.21 -2.52 -5.48
N GLU A 67 -8.37 -3.51 -5.73
CA GLU A 67 -8.51 -4.84 -5.17
C GLU A 67 -7.43 -5.05 -4.12
N VAL A 68 -7.88 -5.38 -2.92
CA VAL A 68 -7.05 -5.55 -1.73
C VAL A 68 -7.00 -7.01 -1.36
N ASN A 69 -5.79 -7.55 -1.20
CA ASN A 69 -5.58 -8.94 -0.82
C ASN A 69 -4.88 -9.05 0.53
N ASP A 70 -5.35 -9.98 1.36
CA ASP A 70 -4.72 -10.38 2.61
C ASP A 70 -4.52 -9.24 3.62
N MET A 71 -5.47 -8.31 3.66
CA MET A 71 -5.50 -7.19 4.61
C MET A 71 -6.77 -7.20 5.48
N SER A 72 -7.41 -8.35 5.66
CA SER A 72 -8.62 -8.48 6.49
C SER A 72 -8.36 -7.98 7.91
N GLY A 73 -9.28 -7.19 8.44
CA GLY A 73 -9.16 -6.57 9.76
C GLY A 73 -8.38 -5.26 9.79
N GLN A 74 -7.84 -4.84 8.67
CA GLN A 74 -7.15 -3.56 8.52
C GLN A 74 -8.04 -2.54 7.80
N THR A 75 -7.57 -1.31 7.70
CA THR A 75 -8.22 -0.27 6.91
C THR A 75 -7.38 0.12 5.72
N VAL A 76 -8.06 0.54 4.65
CA VAL A 76 -7.44 1.10 3.46
C VAL A 76 -8.13 2.42 3.14
N THR A 77 -7.33 3.45 2.87
CA THR A 77 -7.81 4.79 2.56
C THR A 77 -7.51 5.14 1.11
N HIS A 78 -8.51 5.64 0.38
CA HIS A 78 -8.32 6.34 -0.88
C HIS A 78 -8.20 7.84 -0.60
N GLN A 79 -7.04 8.42 -0.94
CA GLN A 79 -6.76 9.85 -0.77
C GLN A 79 -6.63 10.50 -2.14
N TRP A 80 -7.57 11.33 -2.49
CA TRP A 80 -7.60 12.05 -3.76
C TRP A 80 -6.87 13.39 -3.63
N MET A 81 -5.86 13.57 -4.48
CA MET A 81 -4.96 14.73 -4.47
C MET A 81 -5.09 15.53 -5.76
N TYR A 82 -5.09 16.83 -5.63
CA TYR A 82 -5.02 17.77 -6.75
C TYR A 82 -4.17 18.97 -6.33
N GLN A 83 -3.16 19.31 -7.13
CA GLN A 83 -2.23 20.42 -6.84
C GLN A 83 -1.67 20.36 -5.40
N ASP A 84 -1.18 19.19 -5.02
CA ASP A 84 -0.61 18.90 -3.69
C ASP A 84 -1.58 19.09 -2.51
N GLN A 85 -2.88 19.16 -2.79
CA GLN A 85 -3.92 19.26 -1.77
C GLN A 85 -4.77 18.00 -1.72
N VAL A 86 -5.10 17.58 -0.50
CA VAL A 86 -6.08 16.52 -0.29
C VAL A 86 -7.47 17.09 -0.58
N MET A 87 -8.11 16.56 -1.62
CA MET A 87 -9.44 17.00 -2.04
C MET A 87 -10.53 16.13 -1.44
N PHE A 88 -10.22 14.87 -1.18
CA PHE A 88 -11.18 13.91 -0.66
C PHE A 88 -10.43 12.69 -0.11
N GLU A 89 -10.87 12.19 1.03
CA GLU A 89 -10.41 10.91 1.60
C GLU A 89 -11.59 10.05 1.99
N LYS A 90 -11.46 8.75 1.78
CA LYS A 90 -12.39 7.78 2.34
C LYS A 90 -11.64 6.55 2.82
N THR A 91 -11.92 6.16 4.04
CA THR A 91 -11.34 4.98 4.69
C THR A 91 -12.36 3.86 4.71
N PHE A 92 -11.90 2.66 4.37
CA PHE A 92 -12.71 1.44 4.31
C PHE A 92 -12.15 0.38 5.23
N ASP A 93 -13.03 -0.34 5.88
CA ASP A 93 -12.68 -1.58 6.57
C ASP A 93 -12.53 -2.71 5.56
N VAL A 94 -11.44 -3.45 5.64
CA VAL A 94 -11.21 -4.64 4.82
C VAL A 94 -11.76 -5.86 5.56
N LYS A 95 -12.77 -6.50 5.00
CA LYS A 95 -13.56 -7.51 5.70
C LYS A 95 -13.31 -8.95 5.25
N ALA A 96 -12.49 -9.13 4.21
CA ALA A 96 -12.16 -10.45 3.70
C ALA A 96 -10.77 -10.47 3.07
N ALA A 97 -10.24 -11.66 2.81
CA ALA A 97 -8.92 -11.85 2.20
C ALA A 97 -8.83 -11.24 0.81
N ARG A 98 -9.91 -11.22 0.06
CA ARG A 98 -10.05 -10.49 -1.20
C ARG A 98 -11.15 -9.46 -1.03
N TRP A 99 -10.80 -8.18 -1.15
CA TRP A 99 -11.73 -7.10 -0.91
C TRP A 99 -11.61 -6.04 -2.00
N ARG A 100 -12.74 -5.66 -2.59
CA ARG A 100 -12.79 -4.66 -3.67
C ARG A 100 -13.42 -3.40 -3.14
N ILE A 101 -12.74 -2.28 -3.37
CA ILE A 101 -13.11 -0.96 -2.85
C ILE A 101 -13.05 0.04 -4.00
N TRP A 102 -14.00 0.95 -4.06
CA TRP A 102 -13.97 2.04 -5.02
C TRP A 102 -14.53 3.32 -4.44
N THR A 103 -14.01 4.44 -4.94
CA THR A 103 -14.47 5.78 -4.66
C THR A 103 -14.69 6.53 -5.97
N SER A 104 -15.73 7.33 -6.03
CA SER A 104 -16.02 8.15 -7.20
C SER A 104 -15.94 9.61 -6.83
N LYS A 105 -15.50 10.43 -7.79
CA LYS A 105 -15.43 11.87 -7.62
C LYS A 105 -16.04 12.58 -8.81
N THR A 106 -16.87 13.58 -8.51
CA THR A 106 -17.34 14.54 -9.49
C THR A 106 -16.34 15.67 -9.57
N LEU A 107 -15.88 15.97 -10.78
CA LEU A 107 -14.92 17.03 -11.08
C LEU A 107 -15.62 18.26 -11.59
N ILE A 108 -15.16 19.43 -11.18
CA ILE A 108 -15.66 20.70 -11.73
C ILE A 108 -14.78 21.16 -12.88
N PRO A 109 -15.30 21.96 -13.83
CA PRO A 109 -14.56 22.36 -15.04
C PRO A 109 -13.23 23.07 -14.79
N GLY A 110 -13.09 23.80 -13.69
CA GLY A 110 -11.85 24.50 -13.34
C GLY A 110 -10.74 23.61 -12.78
N TRP A 111 -11.00 22.33 -12.58
CA TRP A 111 -10.04 21.39 -11.96
C TRP A 111 -9.30 20.53 -12.97
N THR A 112 -9.03 21.09 -14.15
CA THR A 112 -8.26 20.37 -15.19
C THR A 112 -6.80 20.17 -14.77
N GLY A 113 -6.17 19.16 -15.34
CA GLY A 113 -4.79 18.78 -15.07
C GLY A 113 -4.67 17.40 -14.43
N ILE A 114 -3.54 17.19 -13.79
CA ILE A 114 -3.22 15.89 -13.20
C ILE A 114 -3.81 15.76 -11.81
N TRP A 115 -4.56 14.69 -11.64
CA TRP A 115 -5.07 14.20 -10.36
C TRP A 115 -4.36 12.94 -9.96
N MET A 116 -4.26 12.71 -8.67
CA MET A 116 -3.60 11.52 -8.11
C MET A 116 -4.47 10.93 -7.01
N VAL A 117 -4.48 9.61 -6.92
CA VAL A 117 -5.04 8.90 -5.76
C VAL A 117 -3.95 8.08 -5.11
N ASN A 118 -3.74 8.35 -3.83
CA ASN A 118 -2.89 7.58 -2.97
C ASN A 118 -3.73 6.54 -2.23
N VAL A 119 -3.22 5.33 -2.12
CA VAL A 119 -3.81 4.27 -1.31
C VAL A 119 -2.96 4.10 -0.07
N LEU A 120 -3.55 4.33 1.09
CA LEU A 120 -2.86 4.31 2.38
C LEU A 120 -3.36 3.15 3.23
N ASP A 121 -2.46 2.55 4.02
CA ASP A 121 -2.83 1.56 5.02
C ASP A 121 -3.34 2.21 6.33
N ASN A 122 -3.60 1.41 7.35
CA ASN A 122 -4.07 1.88 8.65
C ASN A 122 -3.05 2.73 9.43
N GLU A 123 -1.78 2.66 9.08
CA GLU A 123 -0.70 3.49 9.63
C GLU A 123 -0.35 4.67 8.73
N ARG A 124 -1.13 4.90 7.68
CA ARG A 124 -0.95 5.94 6.67
C ARG A 124 0.32 5.75 5.81
N ASN A 125 0.81 4.52 5.71
CA ASN A 125 1.86 4.19 4.76
C ASN A 125 1.28 4.14 3.35
N LEU A 126 2.02 4.67 2.38
CA LEU A 126 1.64 4.65 0.98
C LEU A 126 1.82 3.25 0.40
N LEU A 127 0.73 2.64 -0.06
CA LEU A 127 0.73 1.32 -0.70
C LEU A 127 0.88 1.43 -2.21
N VAL A 128 0.19 2.36 -2.83
CA VAL A 128 0.25 2.62 -4.27
C VAL A 128 -0.25 4.04 -4.55
N SER A 129 0.25 4.63 -5.63
CA SER A 129 -0.20 5.92 -6.14
C SER A 129 -0.50 5.80 -7.63
N LYS A 130 -1.64 6.31 -8.05
CA LYS A 130 -2.07 6.33 -9.46
C LYS A 130 -2.54 7.73 -9.83
N SER A 131 -2.33 8.10 -11.08
CA SER A 131 -2.75 9.40 -11.58
C SER A 131 -3.62 9.27 -12.83
N PHE A 132 -4.44 10.28 -13.06
CA PHE A 132 -5.20 10.48 -14.29
C PHE A 132 -5.15 11.95 -14.69
N GLU A 133 -5.44 12.22 -15.93
CA GLU A 133 -5.54 13.59 -16.44
C GLU A 133 -6.99 13.98 -16.69
N TYR A 134 -7.40 15.09 -16.13
CA TYR A 134 -8.68 15.73 -16.44
C TYR A 134 -8.43 16.83 -17.47
N GLN A 135 -8.89 16.62 -18.68
CA GLN A 135 -8.64 17.51 -19.83
C GLN A 135 -9.79 18.46 -20.07
#